data_2e15291dac08e528f148a810926e6ec6
#
_entry.id   2e15291dac08e528f148a810926e6ec6
#
_cell.length_a   1.000
_cell.length_b   1.000
_cell.length_c   1.000
_cell.angle_alpha   90.00
_cell.angle_beta   90.00
_cell.angle_gamma   90.00
#
_symmetry.space_group_name_H-M   'P 1'
#
loop_
_entity.id
_entity.type
_entity.pdbx_description
1 polymer ?
#
loop_
_entity_poly.entity_id
_entity_poly.type
_entity_poly.pdbx_seq_one_letter_code
_entity_poly.pdbx_strand_id
1 'polypeptide(L)'
;MKQTRLNLFSVAVAILLVYSMPASANTERGQLLYENHCTSCHTSTLHVREQRKTKTPAELRAWILRWSGELKLNWSEDELADVYQYLNNQYYKFPVGTSTK
;
A
#
# COMPACT_ATOMS: atom_id res chain seq x y z
N MET A 1 -12.69 47.49 7.06
CA MET A 1 -12.80 47.00 5.68
C MET A 1 -11.48 46.42 5.16
N LYS A 2 -10.35 46.96 5.50
CA LYS A 2 -9.05 46.43 5.09
C LYS A 2 -8.71 45.08 5.75
N GLN A 3 -9.27 44.78 6.92
CA GLN A 3 -9.01 43.54 7.65
C GLN A 3 -9.74 42.32 7.07
N THR A 4 -10.85 42.57 6.39
CA THR A 4 -11.62 41.46 5.78
C THR A 4 -10.89 40.78 4.61
N ARG A 5 -10.08 41.55 3.88
CA ARG A 5 -9.30 41.01 2.76
C ARG A 5 -8.14 40.15 3.21
N LEU A 6 -7.50 40.53 4.33
CA LEU A 6 -6.41 39.74 4.92
C LEU A 6 -6.90 38.39 5.46
N ASN A 7 -8.09 38.37 6.03
CA ASN A 7 -8.67 37.15 6.59
C ASN A 7 -9.00 36.13 5.51
N LEU A 8 -9.48 36.57 4.34
CA LEU A 8 -9.74 35.71 3.20
C LEU A 8 -8.48 35.06 2.65
N PHE A 9 -7.37 35.81 2.61
CA PHE A 9 -6.07 35.28 2.20
C PHE A 9 -5.53 34.22 3.16
N SER A 10 -5.68 34.46 4.46
CA SER A 10 -5.23 33.52 5.48
C SER A 10 -6.01 32.21 5.43
N VAL A 11 -7.32 32.27 5.21
CA VAL A 11 -8.17 31.10 5.08
C VAL A 11 -7.80 30.28 3.84
N ALA A 12 -7.56 30.95 2.70
CA ALA A 12 -7.18 30.27 1.46
C ALA A 12 -5.83 29.55 1.59
N VAL A 13 -4.85 30.15 2.24
CA VAL A 13 -3.55 29.52 2.48
C VAL A 13 -3.68 28.31 3.40
N ALA A 14 -4.49 28.39 4.45
CA ALA A 14 -4.74 27.28 5.35
C ALA A 14 -5.40 26.09 4.66
N ILE A 15 -6.35 26.35 3.76
CA ILE A 15 -7.02 25.31 2.98
C ILE A 15 -6.05 24.60 2.04
N LEU A 16 -5.16 25.33 1.39
CA LEU A 16 -4.14 24.75 0.51
C LEU A 16 -3.17 23.82 1.25
N LEU A 17 -2.81 24.17 2.50
CA LEU A 17 -1.91 23.34 3.30
C LEU A 17 -2.53 22.00 3.72
N VAL A 18 -3.86 21.95 3.87
CA VAL A 18 -4.56 20.72 4.25
C VAL A 18 -4.52 19.67 3.15
N TYR A 19 -4.47 20.08 1.88
CA TYR A 19 -4.45 19.16 0.74
C TYR A 19 -3.08 18.65 0.35
N SER A 20 -2.01 19.07 1.02
CA SER A 20 -0.65 18.69 0.67
C SER A 20 -0.10 17.51 1.48
N MET A 21 -0.95 16.64 2.00
CA MET A 21 -0.50 15.45 2.72
C MET A 21 0.01 14.38 1.75
N PRO A 22 1.19 13.80 2.02
CA PRO A 22 1.72 12.75 1.18
C PRO A 22 0.84 11.50 1.27
N ALA A 23 0.65 10.83 0.12
CA ALA A 23 -0.01 9.54 0.10
C ALA A 23 0.91 8.48 0.71
N SER A 24 0.38 7.64 1.58
CA SER A 24 1.09 6.51 2.16
C SER A 24 0.33 5.21 1.89
N ALA A 25 1.04 4.08 1.93
CA ALA A 25 0.43 2.78 1.74
C ALA A 25 -0.64 2.53 2.82
N ASN A 26 -1.78 1.99 2.40
CA ASN A 26 -2.91 1.72 3.26
C ASN A 26 -3.02 0.22 3.51
N THR A 27 -2.64 -0.20 4.70
CA THR A 27 -2.64 -1.62 5.09
C THR A 27 -4.06 -2.21 5.10
N GLU A 28 -5.06 -1.44 5.50
CA GLU A 28 -6.45 -1.91 5.51
C GLU A 28 -6.96 -2.15 4.10
N ARG A 29 -6.67 -1.25 3.18
CA ARG A 29 -7.03 -1.45 1.78
C ARG A 29 -6.29 -2.65 1.20
N GLY A 30 -5.02 -2.81 1.52
CA GLY A 30 -4.23 -3.96 1.10
C GLY A 30 -4.82 -5.28 1.59
N GLN A 31 -5.29 -5.32 2.82
CA GLN A 31 -5.96 -6.49 3.37
C GLN A 31 -7.22 -6.85 2.58
N LEU A 32 -8.07 -5.87 2.31
CA LEU A 32 -9.29 -6.08 1.56
C LEU A 32 -9.02 -6.56 0.14
N LEU A 33 -8.05 -5.96 -0.53
CA LEU A 33 -7.67 -6.37 -1.87
C LEU A 33 -7.15 -7.81 -1.90
N TYR A 34 -6.30 -8.17 -0.95
CA TYR A 34 -5.76 -9.51 -0.85
C TYR A 34 -6.85 -10.53 -0.52
N GLU A 35 -7.68 -10.25 0.47
CA GLU A 35 -8.72 -11.19 0.89
C GLU A 35 -9.79 -11.39 -0.18
N ASN A 36 -10.11 -10.34 -0.92
CA ASN A 36 -11.13 -10.44 -1.97
C ASN A 36 -10.66 -11.16 -3.23
N HIS A 37 -9.36 -11.17 -3.50
CA HIS A 37 -8.86 -11.65 -4.78
C HIS A 37 -7.89 -12.82 -4.70
N CYS A 38 -7.29 -13.08 -3.56
CA CYS A 38 -6.19 -14.05 -3.44
C CYS A 38 -6.49 -15.24 -2.54
N THR A 39 -7.36 -15.09 -1.55
CA THR A 39 -7.58 -16.15 -0.56
C THR A 39 -8.44 -17.30 -1.06
N SER A 40 -9.13 -17.14 -2.17
CA SER A 40 -9.90 -18.24 -2.76
C SER A 40 -9.02 -19.41 -3.20
N CYS A 41 -7.76 -19.13 -3.56
CA CYS A 41 -6.79 -20.12 -4.01
C CYS A 41 -5.70 -20.40 -2.99
N HIS A 42 -5.46 -19.47 -2.04
CA HIS A 42 -4.37 -19.56 -1.09
C HIS A 42 -4.87 -19.42 0.32
N THR A 43 -4.28 -20.19 1.22
CA THR A 43 -4.52 -20.06 2.66
C THR A 43 -3.36 -19.30 3.29
N SER A 44 -3.54 -18.87 4.53
CA SER A 44 -2.48 -18.18 5.27
C SER A 44 -1.23 -19.03 5.44
N THR A 45 -1.37 -20.35 5.41
CA THR A 45 -0.23 -21.27 5.54
C THR A 45 0.79 -21.12 4.42
N LEU A 46 0.37 -20.62 3.25
CA LEU A 46 1.30 -20.36 2.16
C LEU A 46 2.40 -19.39 2.57
N HIS A 47 2.08 -18.41 3.39
CA HIS A 47 3.02 -17.36 3.79
C HIS A 47 3.83 -17.71 5.04
N VAL A 48 3.37 -18.66 5.85
CA VAL A 48 4.00 -18.99 7.13
C VAL A 48 4.76 -20.32 7.12
N ARG A 49 4.71 -21.06 6.03
CA ARG A 49 5.45 -22.33 5.94
C ARG A 49 6.95 -22.10 6.05
N GLU A 50 7.64 -23.05 6.64
CA GLU A 50 9.07 -22.98 6.91
C GLU A 50 9.91 -22.75 5.66
N GLN A 51 9.56 -23.39 4.55
CA GLN A 51 10.29 -23.31 3.29
C GLN A 51 9.57 -22.45 2.27
N ARG A 52 9.10 -21.28 2.68
CA ARG A 52 8.48 -20.36 1.73
C ARG A 52 9.52 -19.86 0.72
N LYS A 53 9.06 -19.68 -0.52
CA LYS A 53 9.96 -19.28 -1.62
C LYS A 53 10.34 -17.81 -1.56
N THR A 54 9.48 -16.97 -1.01
CA THR A 54 9.68 -15.53 -0.98
C THR A 54 10.53 -15.16 0.22
N LYS A 55 11.74 -14.69 -0.04
CA LYS A 55 12.72 -14.41 1.01
C LYS A 55 13.20 -12.97 1.04
N THR A 56 12.83 -12.16 0.07
CA THR A 56 13.25 -10.75 -0.01
C THR A 56 12.06 -9.85 -0.34
N PRO A 57 12.15 -8.54 0.01
CA PRO A 57 11.12 -7.59 -0.39
C PRO A 57 10.87 -7.55 -1.90
N ALA A 58 11.93 -7.62 -2.69
CA ALA A 58 11.81 -7.61 -4.14
C ALA A 58 11.05 -8.82 -4.67
N GLU A 59 11.31 -9.99 -4.09
CA GLU A 59 10.58 -11.20 -4.47
C GLU A 59 9.11 -11.11 -4.10
N LEU A 60 8.78 -10.56 -2.94
CA LEU A 60 7.39 -10.36 -2.54
C LEU A 60 6.65 -9.44 -3.52
N ARG A 61 7.28 -8.33 -3.89
CA ARG A 61 6.70 -7.42 -4.88
C ARG A 61 6.50 -8.09 -6.23
N ALA A 62 7.48 -8.88 -6.67
CA ALA A 62 7.40 -9.58 -7.94
C ALA A 62 6.24 -10.58 -7.96
N TRP A 63 6.02 -11.29 -6.87
CA TRP A 63 4.91 -12.24 -6.77
C TRP A 63 3.55 -11.53 -6.77
N ILE A 64 3.43 -10.42 -6.05
CA ILE A 64 2.18 -9.64 -6.04
C ILE A 64 1.88 -9.12 -7.46
N LEU A 65 2.88 -8.57 -8.13
CA LEU A 65 2.72 -8.08 -9.49
C LEU A 65 2.33 -9.20 -10.45
N ARG A 66 2.98 -10.34 -10.35
CA ARG A 66 2.69 -11.50 -11.20
C ARG A 66 1.25 -11.97 -11.02
N TRP A 67 0.83 -12.20 -9.79
CA TRP A 67 -0.51 -12.73 -9.54
C TRP A 67 -1.61 -11.73 -9.85
N SER A 68 -1.38 -10.44 -9.59
CA SER A 68 -2.35 -9.43 -10.00
C SER A 68 -2.52 -9.40 -11.51
N GLY A 69 -1.44 -9.63 -12.27
CA GLY A 69 -1.50 -9.73 -13.72
C GLY A 69 -2.20 -10.98 -14.20
N GLU A 70 -1.87 -12.13 -13.61
CA GLU A 70 -2.52 -13.40 -13.94
C GLU A 70 -4.04 -13.39 -13.72
N LEU A 71 -4.46 -12.73 -12.63
CA LEU A 71 -5.86 -12.59 -12.29
C LEU A 71 -6.54 -11.41 -12.99
N LYS A 72 -5.79 -10.64 -13.77
CA LYS A 72 -6.27 -9.47 -14.52
C LYS A 72 -6.97 -8.44 -13.63
N LEU A 73 -6.40 -8.19 -12.47
CA LEU A 73 -6.99 -7.27 -11.48
C LEU A 73 -6.77 -5.81 -11.82
N ASN A 74 -5.76 -5.53 -12.63
CA ASN A 74 -5.49 -4.18 -13.10
C ASN A 74 -5.21 -3.18 -11.94
N TRP A 75 -4.53 -3.66 -10.92
CA TRP A 75 -4.20 -2.84 -9.76
C TRP A 75 -3.23 -1.71 -10.10
N SER A 76 -3.46 -0.55 -9.54
CA SER A 76 -2.52 0.57 -9.61
C SER A 76 -1.28 0.28 -8.76
N GLU A 77 -0.24 1.09 -8.94
CA GLU A 77 0.97 0.97 -8.11
C GLU A 77 0.67 1.19 -6.62
N ASP A 78 -0.26 2.09 -6.30
CA ASP A 78 -0.68 2.31 -4.93
C ASP A 78 -1.38 1.08 -4.35
N GLU A 79 -2.23 0.43 -5.13
CA GLU A 79 -2.90 -0.78 -4.69
C GLU A 79 -1.91 -1.94 -4.51
N LEU A 80 -0.94 -2.08 -5.41
CA LEU A 80 0.13 -3.07 -5.27
C LEU A 80 0.95 -2.80 -4.01
N ALA A 81 1.26 -1.54 -3.72
CA ALA A 81 1.99 -1.16 -2.51
C ALA A 81 1.17 -1.45 -1.25
N ASP A 82 -0.14 -1.23 -1.29
CA ASP A 82 -1.02 -1.53 -0.17
C ASP A 82 -1.03 -3.02 0.15
N VAL A 83 -1.14 -3.87 -0.86
CA VAL A 83 -1.09 -5.32 -0.70
C VAL A 83 0.26 -5.77 -0.17
N TYR A 84 1.35 -5.22 -0.71
CA TYR A 84 2.69 -5.49 -0.20
C TYR A 84 2.79 -5.16 1.29
N GLN A 85 2.33 -3.98 1.67
CA GLN A 85 2.42 -3.52 3.06
C GLN A 85 1.63 -4.44 3.99
N TYR A 86 0.43 -4.84 3.58
CA TYR A 86 -0.37 -5.78 4.35
C TYR A 86 0.33 -7.11 4.54
N LEU A 87 0.79 -7.73 3.46
CA LEU A 87 1.46 -9.03 3.51
C LEU A 87 2.75 -8.98 4.32
N ASN A 88 3.51 -7.90 4.15
CA ASN A 88 4.74 -7.74 4.91
C ASN A 88 4.46 -7.58 6.41
N ASN A 89 3.49 -6.77 6.78
CA ASN A 89 3.14 -6.57 8.18
C ASN A 89 2.61 -7.84 8.82
N GLN A 90 1.87 -8.63 8.06
CA GLN A 90 1.20 -9.81 8.59
C GLN A 90 2.11 -11.04 8.62
N TYR A 91 2.91 -11.25 7.60
CA TYR A 91 3.60 -12.52 7.40
C TYR A 91 5.11 -12.43 7.25
N TYR A 92 5.62 -11.51 6.45
CA TYR A 92 7.03 -11.55 6.04
C TYR A 92 7.95 -10.77 6.96
N LYS A 93 7.51 -9.63 7.46
CA LYS A 93 8.26 -8.82 8.44
C LYS A 93 9.61 -8.33 7.92
N PHE A 94 9.73 -8.07 6.63
CA PHE A 94 10.94 -7.46 6.09
C PHE A 94 11.11 -6.04 6.64
N PRO A 95 12.36 -5.58 6.81
CA PRO A 95 12.59 -4.24 7.33
C PRO A 95 11.92 -3.15 6.48
N VAL A 96 11.32 -2.17 7.16
CA VAL A 96 10.67 -1.03 6.54
C VAL A 96 11.70 0.08 6.37
N GLY A 97 11.59 0.84 5.29
CA GLY A 97 12.43 2.00 5.05
C GLY A 97 13.74 1.70 4.33
N THR A 98 14.04 0.44 4.06
CA THR A 98 15.15 0.12 3.18
C THR A 98 14.78 0.52 1.77
N SER A 99 15.69 1.22 1.12
CA SER A 99 15.52 1.59 -0.26
C SER A 99 15.34 0.35 -1.10
N THR A 100 14.22 0.26 -1.70
CA THR A 100 13.77 -0.92 -2.41
C THR A 100 13.85 -0.68 -3.89
N LYS A 101 14.94 -0.28 -4.31
CA LYS A 101 15.16 -0.13 -5.74
C LYS A 101 15.60 -1.43 -6.37
#